data_0cdd8237a72214ec91cbc4218b58ea59
#
_entry.id   0cdd8237a72214ec91cbc4218b58ea59
#
_cell.length_a   1.000
_cell.length_b   1.000
_cell.length_c   1.000
_cell.angle_alpha   90.00
_cell.angle_beta   90.00
_cell.angle_gamma   90.00
#
_symmetry.space_group_name_H-M   'P 1'
#
loop_
_entity.id
_entity.type
_entity.pdbx_description
1 polymer ?
#
loop_
_entity_poly.entity_id
_entity_poly.type
_entity_poly.pdbx_seq_one_letter_code
_entity_poly.pdbx_strand_id
1 'polypeptide(L)'
;MNIYDTAQNCLTDFINNRIQSYDKKRNYDLGQSSRDNTSNLSKYISHRILLEYDVIDQSLSKYKFYKIEKFIQEVFWRIYWKGWLEHRPDVWDDYIKYDTNKVVNHDYQNAISAKTDIDCFNHWVNELTENNYLHNHARMWFAS
;
A
#
# COMPACT_ATOMS: atom_id res chain seq x y z
N MET A 1 7.24 -10.55 -21.71
CA MET A 1 5.92 -10.29 -21.07
C MET A 1 5.87 -8.80 -20.79
N ASN A 2 4.85 -8.11 -21.26
CA ASN A 2 4.74 -6.68 -21.01
C ASN A 2 4.23 -6.41 -19.57
N ILE A 3 4.32 -5.17 -19.11
CA ILE A 3 3.94 -4.81 -17.73
C ILE A 3 2.44 -5.02 -17.46
N TYR A 4 1.60 -4.86 -18.48
CA TYR A 4 0.16 -5.11 -18.36
C TYR A 4 -0.14 -6.59 -18.13
N ASP A 5 0.50 -7.48 -18.89
CA ASP A 5 0.35 -8.92 -18.70
C ASP A 5 0.80 -9.35 -17.30
N THR A 6 1.90 -8.77 -16.81
CA THR A 6 2.39 -9.02 -15.45
C THR A 6 1.37 -8.59 -14.40
N ALA A 7 0.76 -7.42 -14.58
CA ALA A 7 -0.26 -6.91 -13.67
C ALA A 7 -1.53 -7.77 -13.69
N GLN A 8 -1.99 -8.20 -14.86
CA GLN A 8 -3.15 -9.08 -15.02
C GLN A 8 -2.90 -10.47 -14.40
N ASN A 9 -1.70 -11.02 -14.58
CA ASN A 9 -1.33 -12.29 -13.96
C ASN A 9 -1.32 -12.18 -12.42
N CYS A 10 -0.80 -11.06 -11.89
CA CYS A 10 -0.82 -10.79 -10.45
C CYS A 10 -2.25 -10.67 -9.90
N LEU A 11 -3.15 -9.98 -10.63
CA LEU A 11 -4.57 -9.87 -10.27
C LEU A 11 -5.25 -11.24 -10.31
N THR A 12 -5.06 -11.99 -11.38
CA THR A 12 -5.66 -13.33 -11.57
C THR A 12 -5.19 -14.29 -10.49
N ASP A 13 -3.90 -14.31 -10.17
CA ASP A 13 -3.34 -15.14 -9.09
C ASP A 13 -3.95 -14.75 -7.74
N PHE A 14 -4.03 -13.47 -7.43
CA PHE A 14 -4.64 -12.99 -6.18
C PHE A 14 -6.11 -13.41 -6.08
N ILE A 15 -6.92 -13.20 -7.13
CA ILE A 15 -8.32 -13.60 -7.17
C ILE A 15 -8.47 -15.11 -6.99
N ASN A 16 -7.62 -15.90 -7.62
CA ASN A 16 -7.74 -17.35 -7.60
C ASN A 16 -7.37 -17.97 -6.25
N ASN A 17 -6.33 -17.47 -5.61
CA ASN A 17 -5.66 -18.17 -4.53
C ASN A 17 -5.74 -17.47 -3.17
N ARG A 18 -5.97 -16.14 -3.12
CA ARG A 18 -5.72 -15.36 -1.90
C ARG A 18 -6.87 -14.46 -1.46
N ILE A 19 -7.73 -14.01 -2.36
CA ILE A 19 -8.75 -12.99 -2.08
C ILE A 19 -9.71 -13.41 -0.94
N GLN A 20 -10.07 -14.68 -0.82
CA GLN A 20 -10.99 -15.16 0.21
C GLN A 20 -10.40 -15.16 1.63
N SER A 21 -9.07 -15.19 1.75
CA SER A 21 -8.38 -15.14 3.04
C SER A 21 -7.88 -13.72 3.37
N TYR A 22 -8.09 -12.78 2.47
CA TYR A 22 -7.58 -11.42 2.58
C TYR A 22 -8.07 -10.71 3.85
N ASP A 23 -9.33 -10.83 4.20
CA ASP A 23 -9.93 -10.21 5.39
C ASP A 23 -9.20 -10.59 6.68
N LYS A 24 -8.79 -11.86 6.79
CA LYS A 24 -8.13 -12.42 7.99
C LYS A 24 -6.63 -12.14 8.02
N LYS A 25 -5.99 -12.09 6.85
CA LYS A 25 -4.53 -12.03 6.75
C LYS A 25 -3.96 -10.64 6.46
N ARG A 26 -4.75 -9.73 5.91
CA ARG A 26 -4.31 -8.42 5.40
C ARG A 26 -3.58 -7.54 6.41
N ASN A 27 -3.78 -7.77 7.70
CA ASN A 27 -3.22 -6.93 8.76
C ASN A 27 -1.83 -7.39 9.24
N TYR A 28 -1.35 -8.52 8.77
CA TYR A 28 -0.01 -9.00 9.12
C TYR A 28 1.03 -8.41 8.16
N ASP A 29 2.10 -7.87 8.72
CA ASP A 29 3.29 -7.52 7.96
C ASP A 29 4.24 -8.71 7.96
N LEU A 30 4.29 -9.42 6.84
CA LEU A 30 5.10 -10.63 6.66
C LEU A 30 6.46 -10.33 6.02
N GLY A 31 6.79 -9.06 5.83
CA GLY A 31 7.97 -8.64 5.10
C GLY A 31 7.88 -8.91 3.60
N GLN A 32 8.85 -8.42 2.86
CA GLN A 32 8.84 -8.44 1.39
C GLN A 32 8.83 -9.86 0.80
N SER A 33 9.61 -10.77 1.35
CA SER A 33 9.78 -12.12 0.82
C SER A 33 8.55 -13.01 0.97
N SER A 34 7.66 -12.68 1.92
CA SER A 34 6.50 -13.50 2.28
C SER A 34 5.17 -12.75 2.17
N ARG A 35 5.12 -11.66 1.39
CA ARG A 35 3.94 -10.79 1.23
C ARG A 35 2.90 -11.41 0.28
N ASP A 36 2.39 -12.57 0.65
CA ASP A 36 1.33 -13.30 -0.04
C ASP A 36 -0.08 -12.99 0.49
N ASN A 37 -0.17 -12.28 1.61
CA ASN A 37 -1.40 -11.93 2.31
C ASN A 37 -2.10 -10.66 1.78
N THR A 38 -1.47 -9.93 0.86
CA THR A 38 -2.02 -8.75 0.18
C THR A 38 -2.07 -8.96 -1.33
N SER A 39 -2.78 -8.08 -2.03
CA SER A 39 -2.91 -8.20 -3.49
C SER A 39 -1.63 -7.83 -4.25
N ASN A 40 -0.76 -7.02 -3.66
CA ASN A 40 0.43 -6.44 -4.32
C ASN A 40 0.13 -5.63 -5.60
N LEU A 41 -1.12 -5.15 -5.76
CA LEU A 41 -1.59 -4.45 -6.97
C LEU A 41 -1.37 -2.94 -6.90
N SER A 42 -1.01 -2.38 -5.74
CA SER A 42 -0.97 -0.93 -5.54
C SER A 42 -0.09 -0.19 -6.56
N LYS A 43 1.05 -0.75 -6.93
CA LYS A 43 1.94 -0.18 -7.95
C LYS A 43 1.29 -0.10 -9.33
N TYR A 44 0.57 -1.13 -9.73
CA TYR A 44 -0.10 -1.17 -11.04
C TYR A 44 -1.30 -0.22 -11.09
N ILE A 45 -2.06 -0.14 -10.01
CA ILE A 45 -3.20 0.76 -9.92
C ILE A 45 -2.73 2.23 -9.82
N SER A 46 -1.65 2.52 -9.09
CA SER A 46 -1.10 3.87 -8.98
C SER A 46 -0.66 4.44 -10.31
N HIS A 47 -0.12 3.61 -11.18
CA HIS A 47 0.33 3.98 -12.53
C HIS A 47 -0.72 3.77 -13.63
N ARG A 48 -1.98 3.50 -13.27
CA ARG A 48 -3.09 3.29 -14.21
C ARG A 48 -2.88 2.15 -15.21
N ILE A 49 -2.05 1.17 -14.85
CA ILE A 49 -1.87 -0.08 -15.61
C ILE A 49 -3.06 -1.01 -15.41
N LEU A 50 -3.61 -1.02 -14.19
CA LEU A 50 -4.92 -1.59 -13.84
C LEU A 50 -5.81 -0.47 -13.32
N LEU A 51 -7.08 -0.49 -13.70
CA LEU A 51 -8.06 0.42 -13.12
C LEU A 51 -8.77 -0.24 -11.94
N GLU A 52 -9.14 0.56 -10.96
CA GLU A 52 -9.90 0.10 -9.79
C GLU A 52 -11.18 -0.64 -10.21
N TYR A 53 -11.85 -0.14 -11.25
CA TYR A 53 -13.04 -0.77 -11.83
C TYR A 53 -12.76 -2.20 -12.31
N ASP A 54 -11.68 -2.41 -13.08
CA ASP A 54 -11.34 -3.72 -13.63
C ASP A 54 -11.02 -4.72 -12.51
N VAL A 55 -10.35 -4.26 -11.46
CA VAL A 55 -10.02 -5.08 -10.28
C VAL A 55 -11.31 -5.52 -9.57
N ILE A 56 -12.26 -4.60 -9.39
CA ILE A 56 -13.56 -4.89 -8.76
C ILE A 56 -14.37 -5.85 -9.62
N ASP A 57 -14.52 -5.56 -10.90
CA ASP A 57 -15.33 -6.34 -11.85
C ASP A 57 -14.83 -7.79 -11.95
N GLN A 58 -13.52 -7.99 -12.17
CA GLN A 58 -12.92 -9.32 -12.23
C GLN A 58 -13.07 -10.09 -10.90
N SER A 59 -13.01 -9.40 -9.76
CA SER A 59 -13.20 -10.04 -8.47
C SER A 59 -14.65 -10.48 -8.25
N LEU A 60 -15.61 -9.62 -8.60
CA LEU A 60 -17.04 -9.89 -8.48
C LEU A 60 -17.58 -10.88 -9.52
N SER A 61 -16.91 -11.02 -10.67
CA SER A 61 -17.25 -12.04 -11.65
C SER A 61 -17.03 -13.46 -11.12
N LYS A 62 -16.11 -13.62 -10.16
CA LYS A 62 -15.76 -14.93 -9.57
C LYS A 62 -16.38 -15.17 -8.20
N TYR A 63 -16.54 -14.15 -7.38
CA TYR A 63 -17.02 -14.29 -6.01
C TYR A 63 -18.19 -13.35 -5.72
N LYS A 64 -19.12 -13.81 -4.90
CA LYS A 64 -20.18 -12.97 -4.38
C LYS A 64 -19.60 -11.91 -3.44
N PHE A 65 -20.13 -10.70 -3.48
CA PHE A 65 -19.68 -9.54 -2.73
C PHE A 65 -19.36 -9.85 -1.25
N TYR A 66 -20.28 -10.48 -0.53
CA TYR A 66 -20.13 -10.77 0.91
C TYR A 66 -18.92 -11.65 1.26
N LYS A 67 -18.36 -12.40 0.29
CA LYS A 67 -17.16 -13.23 0.50
C LYS A 67 -15.86 -12.46 0.38
N ILE A 68 -15.88 -11.33 -0.31
CA ILE A 68 -14.70 -10.53 -0.63
C ILE A 68 -14.92 -9.05 -0.29
N GLU A 69 -15.95 -8.76 0.51
CA GLU A 69 -16.37 -7.41 0.86
C GLU A 69 -15.20 -6.55 1.35
N LYS A 70 -14.35 -7.11 2.21
CA LYS A 70 -13.23 -6.37 2.78
C LYS A 70 -12.21 -5.94 1.73
N PHE A 71 -11.95 -6.78 0.75
CA PHE A 71 -11.08 -6.40 -0.37
C PHE A 71 -11.68 -5.30 -1.23
N ILE A 72 -12.97 -5.43 -1.57
CA ILE A 72 -13.69 -4.43 -2.35
C ILE A 72 -13.72 -3.08 -1.62
N GLN A 73 -13.96 -3.08 -0.30
CA GLN A 73 -13.89 -1.87 0.53
C GLN A 73 -12.53 -1.19 0.44
N GLU A 74 -11.42 -1.93 0.50
CA GLU A 74 -10.07 -1.36 0.42
C GLU A 74 -9.79 -0.74 -0.96
N VAL A 75 -10.33 -1.30 -2.03
CA VAL A 75 -10.26 -0.69 -3.37
C VAL A 75 -11.07 0.62 -3.42
N PHE A 76 -12.27 0.64 -2.83
CA PHE A 76 -13.09 1.85 -2.74
C PHE A 76 -12.46 2.93 -1.86
N TRP A 77 -11.80 2.58 -0.75
CA TRP A 77 -11.07 3.54 0.07
C TRP A 77 -10.00 4.28 -0.74
N ARG A 78 -9.34 3.58 -1.66
CA ARG A 78 -8.38 4.21 -2.56
C ARG A 78 -9.05 5.27 -3.45
N ILE A 79 -10.19 4.97 -4.05
CA ILE A 79 -10.96 5.90 -4.89
C ILE A 79 -11.40 7.10 -4.05
N TYR A 80 -11.96 6.83 -2.87
CA TYR A 80 -12.42 7.86 -1.94
C TYR A 80 -11.30 8.85 -1.58
N TRP A 81 -10.15 8.36 -1.14
CA TRP A 81 -9.06 9.22 -0.73
C TRP A 81 -8.46 10.03 -1.89
N LYS A 82 -8.42 9.47 -3.09
CA LYS A 82 -8.05 10.24 -4.29
C LYS A 82 -8.99 11.41 -4.54
N GLY A 83 -10.29 11.14 -4.59
CA GLY A 83 -11.28 12.20 -4.77
C GLY A 83 -11.26 13.23 -3.64
N TRP A 84 -11.06 12.78 -2.39
CA TRP A 84 -10.94 13.66 -1.23
C TRP A 84 -9.76 14.64 -1.37
N LEU A 85 -8.59 14.15 -1.79
CA LEU A 85 -7.40 14.96 -2.01
C LEU A 85 -7.55 15.90 -3.21
N GLU A 86 -8.20 15.47 -4.28
CA GLU A 86 -8.48 16.31 -5.45
C GLU A 86 -9.33 17.55 -5.11
N HIS A 87 -10.19 17.43 -4.10
CA HIS A 87 -11.02 18.54 -3.60
C HIS A 87 -10.36 19.36 -2.48
N ARG A 88 -9.12 19.06 -2.12
CA ARG A 88 -8.37 19.75 -1.04
C ARG A 88 -6.94 20.06 -1.47
N PRO A 89 -6.75 21.00 -2.39
CA PRO A 89 -5.43 21.39 -2.87
C PRO A 89 -4.52 21.93 -1.74
N ASP A 90 -5.12 22.53 -0.70
CA ASP A 90 -4.37 23.07 0.43
C ASP A 90 -3.53 21.99 1.14
N VAL A 91 -3.97 20.74 1.17
CA VAL A 91 -3.22 19.62 1.75
C VAL A 91 -1.89 19.39 1.00
N TRP A 92 -1.93 19.51 -0.32
CA TRP A 92 -0.73 19.43 -1.15
C TRP A 92 0.18 20.64 -0.94
N ASP A 93 -0.40 21.84 -0.89
CA ASP A 93 0.34 23.08 -0.66
C ASP A 93 1.05 23.06 0.70
N ASP A 94 0.38 22.60 1.74
CA ASP A 94 0.98 22.44 3.08
C ASP A 94 2.11 21.41 3.06
N TYR A 95 1.93 20.30 2.36
CA TYR A 95 2.96 19.27 2.23
C TYR A 95 4.22 19.80 1.55
N ILE A 96 4.10 20.50 0.42
CA ILE A 96 5.27 21.02 -0.30
C ILE A 96 5.95 22.20 0.40
N LYS A 97 5.21 22.94 1.22
CA LYS A 97 5.75 24.04 2.03
C LYS A 97 6.41 23.58 3.33
N TYR A 98 6.21 22.31 3.71
CA TYR A 98 6.79 21.78 4.94
C TYR A 98 8.31 21.73 4.85
N ASP A 99 8.97 22.49 5.73
CA ASP A 99 10.41 22.59 5.78
C ASP A 99 11.00 21.50 6.68
N THR A 100 11.46 20.42 6.07
CA THR A 100 12.08 19.30 6.77
C THR A 100 13.41 19.67 7.44
N ASN A 101 14.06 20.76 7.02
CA ASN A 101 15.35 21.17 7.60
C ASN A 101 15.21 21.68 9.04
N LYS A 102 14.01 22.06 9.46
CA LYS A 102 13.76 22.52 10.84
C LYS A 102 13.83 21.42 11.91
N VAL A 103 13.82 20.15 11.50
CA VAL A 103 13.74 19.00 12.40
C VAL A 103 15.04 18.19 12.44
N VAL A 104 16.13 18.71 11.86
CA VAL A 104 17.41 18.00 11.78
C VAL A 104 18.13 18.04 13.14
N ASN A 105 17.87 17.01 13.94
CA ASN A 105 18.62 16.71 15.17
C ASN A 105 19.24 15.30 15.07
N HIS A 106 19.99 14.90 16.10
CA HIS A 106 20.64 13.59 16.14
C HIS A 106 19.65 12.43 16.04
N ASP A 107 18.49 12.53 16.72
CA ASP A 107 17.45 11.47 16.71
C ASP A 107 16.83 11.32 15.34
N TYR A 108 16.58 12.43 14.65
CA TYR A 108 16.11 12.41 13.27
C TYR A 108 17.11 11.73 12.34
N GLN A 109 18.42 12.04 12.48
CA GLN A 109 19.47 11.40 11.69
C GLN A 109 19.54 9.88 11.95
N ASN A 110 19.42 9.46 13.21
CA ASN A 110 19.35 8.05 13.56
C ASN A 110 18.11 7.38 12.94
N ALA A 111 16.95 8.05 12.99
CA ALA A 111 15.72 7.54 12.42
C ALA A 111 15.84 7.30 10.92
N ILE A 112 16.23 8.28 10.13
CA ILE A 112 16.35 8.13 8.67
C ILE A 112 17.49 7.18 8.24
N SER A 113 18.45 6.91 9.14
CA SER A 113 19.56 5.98 8.90
C SER A 113 19.32 4.58 9.42
N ALA A 114 18.10 4.26 9.91
CA ALA A 114 17.74 2.99 10.53
C ALA A 114 18.65 2.62 11.71
N LYS A 115 18.99 3.60 12.58
CA LYS A 115 19.90 3.44 13.73
C LYS A 115 19.23 3.85 15.04
N THR A 116 17.94 3.59 15.18
CA THR A 116 17.20 3.80 16.42
C THR A 116 17.27 2.57 17.32
N ASP A 117 16.87 2.70 18.58
CA ASP A 117 16.73 1.57 19.52
C ASP A 117 15.45 0.73 19.26
N ILE A 118 14.75 0.99 18.16
CA ILE A 118 13.49 0.31 17.80
C ILE A 118 13.71 -0.54 16.55
N ASP A 119 13.95 -1.82 16.75
CA ASP A 119 14.29 -2.76 15.68
C ASP A 119 13.26 -2.79 14.54
N CYS A 120 11.95 -2.80 14.87
CA CYS A 120 10.90 -2.83 13.85
C CYS A 120 10.88 -1.54 13.03
N PHE A 121 11.16 -0.37 13.63
CA PHE A 121 11.27 0.89 12.91
C PHE A 121 12.47 0.87 11.95
N ASN A 122 13.64 0.43 12.42
CA ASN A 122 14.83 0.31 11.60
C ASN A 122 14.60 -0.65 10.40
N HIS A 123 13.90 -1.75 10.65
CA HIS A 123 13.50 -2.68 9.59
C HIS A 123 12.61 -2.00 8.53
N TRP A 124 11.63 -1.21 8.95
CA TRP A 124 10.76 -0.48 8.01
C TRP A 124 11.49 0.61 7.22
N VAL A 125 12.45 1.31 7.84
CA VAL A 125 13.30 2.28 7.12
C VAL A 125 14.07 1.59 6.01
N ASN A 126 14.72 0.46 6.32
CA ASN A 126 15.47 -0.32 5.34
C ASN A 126 14.53 -0.83 4.22
N GLU A 127 13.38 -1.42 4.57
CA GLU A 127 12.41 -1.92 3.59
C GLU A 127 11.93 -0.79 2.67
N LEU A 128 11.62 0.38 3.23
CA LEU A 128 11.19 1.54 2.45
C LEU A 128 12.30 2.02 1.49
N THR A 129 13.53 2.07 1.96
CA THR A 129 14.69 2.53 1.19
C THR A 129 15.05 1.57 0.07
N GLU A 130 15.03 0.27 0.35
CA GLU A 130 15.42 -0.77 -0.60
C GLU A 130 14.32 -1.08 -1.62
N ASN A 131 13.05 -1.06 -1.18
CA ASN A 131 11.94 -1.59 -1.97
C ASN A 131 10.91 -0.53 -2.36
N ASN A 132 11.05 0.69 -1.86
CA ASN A 132 10.10 1.79 -2.05
C ASN A 132 8.65 1.40 -1.69
N TYR A 133 8.52 0.54 -0.67
CA TYR A 133 7.25 0.00 -0.23
C TYR A 133 7.26 -0.28 1.28
N LEU A 134 6.14 -0.01 1.94
CA LEU A 134 5.81 -0.50 3.27
C LEU A 134 4.41 -1.08 3.29
N HIS A 135 4.19 -2.07 4.13
CA HIS A 135 2.86 -2.59 4.43
C HIS A 135 1.95 -1.46 4.99
N ASN A 136 0.66 -1.49 4.64
CA ASN A 136 -0.26 -0.38 4.98
C ASN A 136 -0.28 -0.06 6.49
N HIS A 137 -0.30 -1.07 7.37
CA HIS A 137 -0.27 -0.84 8.81
C HIS A 137 1.09 -0.33 9.30
N ALA A 138 2.18 -0.82 8.73
CA ALA A 138 3.52 -0.32 9.05
C ALA A 138 3.65 1.17 8.72
N ARG A 139 3.04 1.65 7.63
CA ARG A 139 3.01 3.10 7.31
C ARG A 139 2.35 3.94 8.38
N MET A 140 1.29 3.45 9.01
CA MET A 140 0.60 4.17 10.07
C MET A 140 1.49 4.34 11.30
N TRP A 141 2.17 3.27 11.71
CA TRP A 141 3.11 3.33 12.84
C TRP A 141 4.39 4.08 12.51
N PHE A 142 4.87 3.95 11.28
CA PHE A 142 6.06 4.65 10.80
C PHE A 142 5.88 6.17 10.77
N ALA A 143 4.66 6.66 10.53
CA ALA A 143 4.33 8.08 10.41
C ALA A 143 3.82 8.70 11.73
N SER A 144 3.62 7.93 12.80
CA SER A 144 3.15 8.43 14.10
C SER A 144 4.28 8.68 15.07
#